data_02614820563f27e879f790e281be2e75
#
_entry.id   02614820563f27e879f790e281be2e75
#
_cell.length_a   1.000
_cell.length_b   1.000
_cell.length_c   1.000
_cell.angle_alpha   90.00
_cell.angle_beta   90.00
_cell.angle_gamma   90.00
#
_symmetry.space_group_name_H-M   'P 1'
#
loop_
_entity.id
_entity.type
_entity.pdbx_description
1 polymer ?
#
loop_
_entity_poly.entity_id
_entity_poly.type
_entity_poly.pdbx_seq_one_letter_code
_entity_poly.pdbx_strand_id
1 'polypeptide(L)'
;FAVTYILPRFSTLFASTSIELPLPTRILLGMDTFIQNQWYLIIGIIGLIIASIIATLRNPRGRYLWHKNKIGLPISGPISLKMSISRFVHVLETLDRTGVPILTAIEISGKTTGNDFIQSKLQKVTGDVQMGRKLAASLSKYTSAIFPSQMLKMIQVGESAGSLDDMLVEIAEMTDA
;
A
#
# COMPACT_ATOMS: atom_id res chain seq x y z
N PHE A 1 -30.46 7.97 17.32
CA PHE A 1 -31.55 8.69 18.02
C PHE A 1 -32.70 7.75 18.39
N ALA A 2 -33.18 6.91 17.46
CA ALA A 2 -34.28 5.97 17.74
C ALA A 2 -33.89 4.88 18.77
N VAL A 3 -32.67 4.34 18.70
CA VAL A 3 -32.18 3.29 19.59
C VAL A 3 -31.99 3.81 21.01
N THR A 4 -31.47 5.03 21.18
CA THR A 4 -31.13 5.60 22.48
C THR A 4 -32.34 6.24 23.22
N TYR A 5 -33.42 6.61 22.51
CA TYR A 5 -34.55 7.32 23.11
C TYR A 5 -35.85 6.50 23.14
N ILE A 6 -36.08 5.67 22.14
CA ILE A 6 -37.31 4.89 21.99
C ILE A 6 -37.20 3.51 22.68
N LEU A 7 -36.08 2.81 22.50
CA LEU A 7 -35.89 1.48 23.10
C LEU A 7 -36.01 1.45 24.63
N PRO A 8 -35.44 2.39 25.42
CA PRO A 8 -35.58 2.35 26.89
C PRO A 8 -37.04 2.46 27.36
N ARG A 9 -37.89 3.21 26.63
CA ARG A 9 -39.31 3.31 26.96
C ARG A 9 -40.09 2.02 26.65
N PHE A 10 -39.67 1.29 25.62
CA PHE A 10 -40.27 -0.02 25.32
C PHE A 10 -39.80 -1.10 26.30
N SER A 11 -38.56 -1.06 26.81
CA SER A 11 -38.04 -2.03 27.75
C SER A 11 -38.80 -1.98 29.11
N THR A 12 -39.22 -0.79 29.56
CA THR A 12 -40.04 -0.64 30.79
C THR A 12 -41.46 -1.17 30.60
N LEU A 13 -42.06 -1.07 29.43
CA LEU A 13 -43.38 -1.63 29.11
C LEU A 13 -43.34 -3.15 28.99
N PHE A 14 -42.28 -3.73 28.45
CA PHE A 14 -42.12 -5.19 28.37
C PHE A 14 -41.70 -5.83 29.67
N ALA A 15 -40.97 -5.11 30.55
CA ALA A 15 -40.64 -5.61 31.90
C ALA A 15 -41.88 -5.83 32.79
N SER A 16 -42.98 -5.12 32.54
CA SER A 16 -44.26 -5.29 33.24
C SER A 16 -45.12 -6.47 32.77
N THR A 17 -44.77 -7.11 31.63
CA THR A 17 -45.65 -8.08 30.96
C THR A 17 -45.10 -9.52 30.99
N SER A 18 -44.02 -9.81 31.70
CA SER A 18 -43.40 -11.16 31.86
C SER A 18 -43.17 -11.93 30.54
N ILE A 19 -43.08 -11.24 29.38
CA ILE A 19 -42.86 -11.87 28.09
C ILE A 19 -41.33 -11.95 27.87
N GLU A 20 -40.80 -13.16 27.66
CA GLU A 20 -39.41 -13.36 27.32
C GLU A 20 -39.07 -12.67 25.99
N LEU A 21 -38.19 -11.70 26.04
CA LEU A 21 -37.72 -10.96 24.84
C LEU A 21 -36.98 -11.91 23.89
N PRO A 22 -37.27 -11.88 22.59
CA PRO A 22 -36.53 -12.63 21.58
C PRO A 22 -35.02 -12.38 21.67
N LEU A 23 -34.21 -13.41 21.44
CA LEU A 23 -32.74 -13.34 21.50
C LEU A 23 -32.14 -12.14 20.76
N PRO A 24 -32.58 -11.75 19.52
CA PRO A 24 -32.06 -10.57 18.84
C PRO A 24 -32.28 -9.27 19.63
N THR A 25 -33.45 -9.12 20.27
CA THR A 25 -33.79 -7.91 21.05
C THR A 25 -32.98 -7.83 22.33
N ARG A 26 -32.70 -8.97 22.97
CA ARG A 26 -31.86 -9.04 24.18
C ARG A 26 -30.40 -8.67 23.85
N ILE A 27 -29.87 -9.11 22.71
CA ILE A 27 -28.55 -8.73 22.24
C ILE A 27 -28.46 -7.21 21.96
N LEU A 28 -29.49 -6.65 21.28
CA LEU A 28 -29.57 -5.22 20.97
C LEU A 28 -29.60 -4.35 22.24
N LEU A 29 -30.40 -4.73 23.25
CA LEU A 29 -30.47 -4.03 24.54
C LEU A 29 -29.16 -4.15 25.32
N GLY A 30 -28.52 -5.32 25.27
CA GLY A 30 -27.20 -5.52 25.88
C GLY A 30 -26.12 -4.66 25.23
N MET A 31 -26.16 -4.48 23.91
CA MET A 31 -25.24 -3.59 23.18
C MET A 31 -25.48 -2.12 23.52
N ASP A 32 -26.75 -1.70 23.67
CA ASP A 32 -27.10 -0.32 24.03
C ASP A 32 -26.58 0.04 25.43
N THR A 33 -26.81 -0.81 26.43
CA THR A 33 -26.29 -0.60 27.78
C THR A 33 -24.76 -0.62 27.83
N PHE A 34 -24.12 -1.47 27.04
CA PHE A 34 -22.67 -1.50 26.93
C PHE A 34 -22.09 -0.22 26.31
N ILE A 35 -22.71 0.27 25.23
CA ILE A 35 -22.30 1.52 24.56
C ILE A 35 -22.52 2.73 25.47
N GLN A 36 -23.65 2.80 26.17
CA GLN A 36 -23.96 3.94 27.05
C GLN A 36 -23.07 3.98 28.30
N ASN A 37 -22.70 2.84 28.83
CA ASN A 37 -21.94 2.79 30.10
C ASN A 37 -20.41 2.74 29.87
N GLN A 38 -19.94 2.31 28.68
CA GLN A 38 -18.53 2.08 28.40
C GLN A 38 -18.01 2.78 27.13
N TRP A 39 -18.72 3.84 26.70
CA TRP A 39 -18.33 4.60 25.50
C TRP A 39 -16.88 5.11 25.55
N TYR A 40 -16.37 5.45 26.74
CA TYR A 40 -15.00 5.88 26.96
C TYR A 40 -13.98 4.76 26.69
N LEU A 41 -14.33 3.48 26.94
CA LEU A 41 -13.47 2.36 26.59
C LEU A 41 -13.39 2.17 25.06
N ILE A 42 -14.50 2.33 24.36
CA ILE A 42 -14.55 2.25 22.89
C ILE A 42 -13.66 3.34 22.29
N ILE A 43 -13.77 4.59 22.76
CA ILE A 43 -12.91 5.69 22.33
C ILE A 43 -11.46 5.41 22.70
N GLY A 44 -11.18 4.90 23.90
CA GLY A 44 -9.84 4.53 24.31
C GLY A 44 -9.20 3.45 23.41
N ILE A 45 -9.95 2.41 23.09
CA ILE A 45 -9.50 1.33 22.16
C ILE A 45 -9.25 1.87 20.77
N ILE A 46 -10.18 2.68 20.24
CA ILE A 46 -10.01 3.31 18.89
C ILE A 46 -8.79 4.21 18.91
N GLY A 47 -8.63 5.04 19.93
CA GLY A 47 -7.47 5.90 20.11
C GLY A 47 -6.15 5.13 20.15
N LEU A 48 -6.13 4.01 20.89
CA LEU A 48 -4.96 3.13 21.00
C LEU A 48 -4.63 2.45 19.67
N ILE A 49 -5.65 1.99 18.93
CA ILE A 49 -5.47 1.43 17.58
C ILE A 49 -4.88 2.47 16.63
N ILE A 50 -5.45 3.69 16.61
CA ILE A 50 -4.96 4.78 15.75
C ILE A 50 -3.52 5.16 16.13
N ALA A 51 -3.23 5.31 17.43
CA ALA A 51 -1.89 5.61 17.91
C ALA A 51 -0.88 4.50 17.53
N SER A 52 -1.26 3.24 17.63
CA SER A 52 -0.45 2.09 17.23
C SER A 52 -0.16 2.10 15.72
N ILE A 53 -1.16 2.40 14.90
CA ILE A 53 -0.98 2.53 13.43
C ILE A 53 -0.03 3.68 13.12
N ILE A 54 -0.24 4.85 13.72
CA ILE A 54 0.63 6.03 13.50
C ILE A 54 2.06 5.74 13.96
N ALA A 55 2.25 5.12 15.11
CA ALA A 55 3.57 4.76 15.63
C ALA A 55 4.29 3.77 14.69
N THR A 56 3.55 2.79 14.15
CA THR A 56 4.09 1.81 13.20
C THR A 56 4.49 2.48 11.87
N LEU A 57 3.67 3.41 11.37
CA LEU A 57 3.96 4.15 10.13
C LEU A 57 5.08 5.19 10.28
N ARG A 58 5.31 5.72 11.48
CA ARG A 58 6.45 6.60 11.78
C ARG A 58 7.77 5.84 11.83
N ASN A 59 7.76 4.56 12.19
CA ASN A 59 8.96 3.75 12.21
C ASN A 59 9.29 3.26 10.78
N PRO A 60 10.52 3.50 10.25
CA PRO A 60 10.91 3.08 8.90
C PRO A 60 10.79 1.56 8.69
N ARG A 61 11.04 0.76 9.73
CA ARG A 61 10.85 -0.71 9.67
C ARG A 61 9.37 -1.09 9.58
N GLY A 62 8.49 -0.41 10.33
CA GLY A 62 7.03 -0.63 10.29
C GLY A 62 6.46 -0.24 8.93
N ARG A 63 6.89 0.89 8.36
CA ARG A 63 6.48 1.37 7.05
C ARG A 63 6.90 0.42 5.92
N TYR A 64 8.11 -0.11 5.99
CA TYR A 64 8.59 -1.13 5.05
C TYR A 64 7.74 -2.40 5.08
N LEU A 65 7.43 -2.93 6.29
CA LEU A 65 6.58 -4.11 6.44
C LEU A 65 5.14 -3.85 5.97
N TRP A 66 4.59 -2.68 6.27
CA TRP A 66 3.28 -2.26 5.80
C TRP A 66 3.22 -2.22 4.27
N HIS A 67 4.20 -1.57 3.63
CA HIS A 67 4.29 -1.49 2.17
C HIS A 67 4.49 -2.85 1.51
N LYS A 68 5.26 -3.74 2.12
CA LYS A 68 5.44 -5.12 1.65
C LYS A 68 4.13 -5.91 1.72
N ASN A 69 3.44 -5.87 2.86
CA ASN A 69 2.19 -6.61 3.05
C ASN A 69 1.03 -6.04 2.19
N LYS A 70 1.01 -4.73 1.97
CA LYS A 70 0.02 -4.08 1.10
C LYS A 70 0.06 -4.61 -0.34
N ILE A 71 1.24 -4.94 -0.86
CA ILE A 71 1.40 -5.55 -2.20
C ILE A 71 0.75 -6.95 -2.25
N GLY A 72 0.72 -7.67 -1.13
CA GLY A 72 0.09 -9.00 -1.04
C GLY A 72 -1.43 -9.01 -0.90
N LEU A 73 -2.08 -7.85 -0.76
CA LEU A 73 -3.53 -7.78 -0.66
C LEU A 73 -4.20 -8.02 -2.02
N PRO A 74 -5.28 -8.85 -2.08
CA PRO A 74 -5.83 -9.31 -3.36
C PRO A 74 -6.45 -8.20 -4.23
N ILE A 75 -6.92 -7.10 -3.64
CA ILE A 75 -7.60 -6.01 -4.36
C ILE A 75 -6.70 -4.78 -4.49
N SER A 76 -6.12 -4.31 -3.38
CA SER A 76 -5.33 -3.07 -3.35
C SER A 76 -3.87 -3.27 -3.76
N GLY A 77 -3.37 -4.51 -3.67
CA GLY A 77 -1.98 -4.85 -4.00
C GLY A 77 -1.62 -4.58 -5.46
N PRO A 78 -2.33 -5.17 -6.44
CA PRO A 78 -2.05 -4.98 -7.86
C PRO A 78 -2.14 -3.52 -8.30
N ILE A 79 -3.16 -2.79 -7.81
CA ILE A 79 -3.36 -1.36 -8.13
C ILE A 79 -2.20 -0.53 -7.58
N SER A 80 -1.85 -0.71 -6.31
CA SER A 80 -0.75 0.01 -5.67
C SER A 80 0.60 -0.29 -6.35
N LEU A 81 0.79 -1.53 -6.79
CA LEU A 81 1.99 -1.96 -7.49
C LEU A 81 2.08 -1.31 -8.89
N LYS A 82 1.01 -1.39 -9.68
CA LYS A 82 0.93 -0.76 -11.01
C LYS A 82 1.22 0.74 -10.92
N MET A 83 0.59 1.46 -9.98
CA MET A 83 0.85 2.89 -9.75
C MET A 83 2.30 3.19 -9.36
N SER A 84 2.93 2.34 -8.56
CA SER A 84 4.33 2.52 -8.16
C SER A 84 5.29 2.30 -9.33
N ILE A 85 5.01 1.30 -10.17
CA ILE A 85 5.79 1.01 -11.38
C ILE A 85 5.64 2.13 -12.40
N SER A 86 4.41 2.59 -12.68
CA SER A 86 4.14 3.69 -13.61
C SER A 86 4.92 4.95 -13.20
N ARG A 87 4.84 5.37 -11.93
CA ARG A 87 5.62 6.52 -11.43
C ARG A 87 7.12 6.32 -11.60
N PHE A 88 7.63 5.13 -11.31
CA PHE A 88 9.05 4.81 -11.47
C PHE A 88 9.48 4.98 -12.92
N VAL A 89 8.73 4.38 -13.86
CA VAL A 89 9.05 4.36 -15.27
C VAL A 89 8.99 5.76 -15.87
N HIS A 90 7.91 6.52 -15.64
CA HIS A 90 7.77 7.88 -16.17
C HIS A 90 8.85 8.84 -15.68
N VAL A 91 9.20 8.76 -14.39
CA VAL A 91 10.28 9.60 -13.87
C VAL A 91 11.63 9.14 -14.41
N LEU A 92 11.86 7.83 -14.55
CA LEU A 92 13.08 7.29 -15.13
C LEU A 92 13.24 7.70 -16.61
N GLU A 93 12.19 7.54 -17.41
CA GLU A 93 12.14 7.97 -18.83
C GLU A 93 12.43 9.47 -18.94
N THR A 94 11.74 10.30 -18.16
CA THR A 94 11.93 11.76 -18.19
C THR A 94 13.37 12.16 -17.83
N LEU A 95 13.96 11.53 -16.81
CA LEU A 95 15.32 11.83 -16.39
C LEU A 95 16.35 11.33 -17.41
N ASP A 96 16.14 10.18 -18.02
CA ASP A 96 17.01 9.61 -19.04
C ASP A 96 17.02 10.49 -20.30
N ARG A 97 15.87 10.92 -20.76
CA ARG A 97 15.72 11.88 -21.90
C ARG A 97 16.36 13.24 -21.66
N THR A 98 16.42 13.67 -20.42
CA THR A 98 17.11 14.92 -20.04
C THR A 98 18.62 14.77 -19.86
N GLY A 99 19.16 13.56 -20.10
CA GLY A 99 20.60 13.28 -20.00
C GLY A 99 21.11 13.13 -18.57
N VAL A 100 20.23 12.90 -17.60
CA VAL A 100 20.63 12.60 -16.22
C VAL A 100 21.32 11.23 -16.19
N PRO A 101 22.49 11.09 -15.56
CA PRO A 101 23.17 9.80 -15.45
C PRO A 101 22.24 8.72 -14.90
N ILE A 102 22.20 7.55 -15.52
CA ILE A 102 21.24 6.46 -15.24
C ILE A 102 21.22 6.07 -13.74
N LEU A 103 22.35 6.09 -13.06
CA LEU A 103 22.41 5.80 -11.62
C LEU A 103 21.60 6.79 -10.80
N THR A 104 21.76 8.08 -11.07
CA THR A 104 21.00 9.15 -10.44
C THR A 104 19.53 9.08 -10.79
N ALA A 105 19.23 8.79 -12.05
CA ALA A 105 17.85 8.62 -12.53
C ALA A 105 17.14 7.48 -11.82
N ILE A 106 17.76 6.31 -11.63
CA ILE A 106 17.21 5.18 -10.88
C ILE A 106 16.99 5.54 -9.40
N GLU A 107 17.91 6.27 -8.78
CA GLU A 107 17.78 6.67 -7.38
C GLU A 107 16.61 7.64 -7.17
N ILE A 108 16.49 8.65 -8.02
CA ILE A 108 15.39 9.64 -7.95
C ILE A 108 14.06 8.96 -8.24
N SER A 109 13.95 8.24 -9.36
CA SER A 109 12.72 7.55 -9.73
C SER A 109 12.31 6.49 -8.70
N GLY A 110 13.26 5.83 -8.06
CA GLY A 110 13.00 4.91 -6.95
C GLY A 110 12.29 5.57 -5.77
N LYS A 111 12.64 6.82 -5.44
CA LYS A 111 11.99 7.60 -4.37
C LYS A 111 10.55 7.98 -4.72
N THR A 112 10.22 8.13 -6.00
CA THR A 112 8.87 8.51 -6.46
C THR A 112 7.87 7.36 -6.44
N THR A 113 8.31 6.11 -6.26
CA THR A 113 7.43 4.93 -6.19
C THR A 113 6.39 5.01 -5.08
N GLY A 114 6.67 5.79 -4.02
CA GLY A 114 5.83 5.88 -2.83
C GLY A 114 5.73 4.56 -2.03
N ASN A 115 6.66 3.62 -2.29
CA ASN A 115 6.70 2.31 -1.64
C ASN A 115 8.12 1.98 -1.19
N ASP A 116 8.35 2.00 0.13
CA ASP A 116 9.69 1.78 0.72
C ASP A 116 10.26 0.39 0.41
N PHE A 117 9.40 -0.61 0.21
CA PHE A 117 9.84 -1.94 -0.17
C PHE A 117 10.42 -1.93 -1.60
N ILE A 118 9.72 -1.32 -2.56
CA ILE A 118 10.20 -1.18 -3.95
C ILE A 118 11.46 -0.32 -3.96
N GLN A 119 11.46 0.82 -3.27
CA GLN A 119 12.61 1.71 -3.17
C GLN A 119 13.85 0.97 -2.64
N SER A 120 13.72 0.15 -1.60
CA SER A 120 14.83 -0.63 -1.05
C SER A 120 15.39 -1.66 -2.04
N LYS A 121 14.55 -2.20 -2.92
CA LYS A 121 14.99 -3.09 -4.00
C LYS A 121 15.76 -2.33 -5.08
N LEU A 122 15.25 -1.17 -5.48
CA LEU A 122 15.90 -0.31 -6.47
C LEU A 122 17.25 0.23 -5.96
N GLN A 123 17.39 0.54 -4.68
CA GLN A 123 18.70 0.89 -4.10
C GLN A 123 19.75 -0.22 -4.26
N LYS A 124 19.33 -1.50 -4.16
CA LYS A 124 20.24 -2.63 -4.43
C LYS A 124 20.61 -2.71 -5.92
N VAL A 125 19.67 -2.40 -6.80
CA VAL A 125 19.94 -2.30 -8.24
C VAL A 125 20.97 -1.21 -8.51
N THR A 126 20.79 -0.01 -7.94
CA THR A 126 21.78 1.08 -8.06
C THR A 126 23.15 0.66 -7.59
N GLY A 127 23.25 -0.05 -6.46
CA GLY A 127 24.54 -0.58 -5.96
C GLY A 127 25.21 -1.58 -6.92
N ASP A 128 24.44 -2.49 -7.52
CA ASP A 128 24.96 -3.46 -8.49
C ASP A 128 25.42 -2.75 -9.79
N VAL A 129 24.65 -1.76 -10.27
CA VAL A 129 25.01 -0.98 -11.47
C VAL A 129 26.26 -0.10 -11.23
N GLN A 130 26.41 0.47 -10.02
CA GLN A 130 27.65 1.17 -9.61
C GLN A 130 28.89 0.28 -9.67
N MET A 131 28.72 -1.04 -9.44
CA MET A 131 29.79 -2.03 -9.56
C MET A 131 30.01 -2.49 -11.02
N GLY A 132 29.40 -1.83 -12.01
CA GLY A 132 29.55 -2.15 -13.43
C GLY A 132 28.66 -3.32 -13.91
N ARG A 133 27.68 -3.75 -13.12
CA ARG A 133 26.72 -4.77 -13.57
C ARG A 133 25.69 -4.17 -14.48
N LYS A 134 25.16 -4.97 -15.41
CA LYS A 134 24.09 -4.55 -16.31
C LYS A 134 22.82 -4.22 -15.53
N LEU A 135 22.14 -3.14 -15.95
CA LEU A 135 20.90 -2.66 -15.34
C LEU A 135 19.80 -3.73 -15.38
N ALA A 136 19.56 -4.31 -16.57
CA ALA A 136 18.53 -5.32 -16.77
C ALA A 136 18.76 -6.57 -15.87
N ALA A 137 20.00 -7.03 -15.76
CA ALA A 137 20.36 -8.15 -14.91
C ALA A 137 20.13 -7.84 -13.43
N SER A 138 20.49 -6.64 -13.00
CA SER A 138 20.31 -6.19 -11.61
C SER A 138 18.83 -5.99 -11.27
N LEU A 139 18.03 -5.41 -12.18
CA LEU A 139 16.59 -5.31 -12.04
C LEU A 139 15.96 -6.69 -11.94
N SER A 140 16.27 -7.59 -12.86
CA SER A 140 15.75 -8.97 -12.84
C SER A 140 16.05 -9.68 -11.52
N LYS A 141 17.25 -9.53 -10.98
CA LYS A 141 17.68 -10.14 -9.72
C LYS A 141 16.86 -9.67 -8.51
N TYR A 142 16.56 -8.38 -8.41
CA TYR A 142 15.95 -7.80 -7.20
C TYR A 142 14.47 -7.50 -7.33
N THR A 143 13.95 -7.35 -8.55
CA THR A 143 12.58 -6.89 -8.81
C THR A 143 11.73 -7.84 -9.64
N SER A 144 12.20 -9.04 -9.98
CA SER A 144 11.46 -10.02 -10.78
C SER A 144 10.09 -10.42 -10.22
N ALA A 145 9.92 -10.36 -8.89
CA ALA A 145 8.63 -10.63 -8.23
C ALA A 145 7.70 -9.39 -8.21
N ILE A 146 8.18 -8.22 -8.68
CA ILE A 146 7.50 -6.94 -8.57
C ILE A 146 7.21 -6.39 -9.96
N PHE A 147 8.22 -6.39 -10.83
CA PHE A 147 8.12 -5.83 -12.17
C PHE A 147 7.68 -6.89 -13.19
N PRO A 148 6.82 -6.52 -14.16
CA PRO A 148 6.42 -7.41 -15.24
C PRO A 148 7.62 -7.96 -16.00
N SER A 149 7.60 -9.23 -16.36
CA SER A 149 8.68 -9.87 -17.10
C SER A 149 8.92 -9.23 -18.49
N GLN A 150 7.85 -8.70 -19.11
CA GLN A 150 7.92 -7.98 -20.36
C GLN A 150 8.75 -6.70 -20.21
N MET A 151 8.49 -5.88 -19.20
CA MET A 151 9.25 -4.68 -18.89
C MET A 151 10.75 -4.98 -18.72
N LEU A 152 11.08 -6.03 -17.94
CA LEU A 152 12.48 -6.42 -17.71
C LEU A 152 13.20 -6.84 -19.02
N LYS A 153 12.48 -7.53 -19.94
CA LYS A 153 13.01 -7.90 -21.25
C LYS A 153 13.22 -6.68 -22.16
N MET A 154 12.30 -5.73 -22.14
CA MET A 154 12.43 -4.49 -22.92
C MET A 154 13.63 -3.67 -22.45
N ILE A 155 13.84 -3.53 -21.14
CA ILE A 155 15.05 -2.89 -20.58
C ILE A 155 16.32 -3.66 -21.01
N GLN A 156 16.29 -4.98 -21.04
CA GLN A 156 17.43 -5.79 -21.49
C GLN A 156 17.77 -5.56 -22.96
N VAL A 157 16.76 -5.46 -23.81
CA VAL A 157 16.93 -5.16 -25.23
C VAL A 157 17.48 -3.75 -25.41
N GLY A 158 16.88 -2.74 -24.78
CA GLY A 158 17.34 -1.35 -24.84
C GLY A 158 18.78 -1.18 -24.34
N GLU A 159 19.12 -1.80 -23.20
CA GLU A 159 20.50 -1.76 -22.68
C GLU A 159 21.51 -2.41 -23.64
N SER A 160 21.10 -3.50 -24.32
CA SER A 160 21.99 -4.22 -25.24
C SER A 160 22.16 -3.49 -26.57
N ALA A 161 21.12 -2.78 -27.03
CA ALA A 161 21.10 -2.01 -28.28
C ALA A 161 21.64 -0.57 -28.10
N GLY A 162 21.77 -0.09 -26.87
CA GLY A 162 22.13 1.31 -26.60
C GLY A 162 20.96 2.28 -26.82
N SER A 163 19.73 1.80 -26.88
CA SER A 163 18.48 2.55 -27.09
C SER A 163 17.54 2.39 -25.88
N LEU A 164 18.08 2.63 -24.68
CA LEU A 164 17.31 2.48 -23.45
C LEU A 164 16.18 3.52 -23.36
N ASP A 165 16.41 4.73 -23.85
CA ASP A 165 15.46 5.82 -23.96
C ASP A 165 14.20 5.43 -24.74
N ASP A 166 14.33 4.83 -25.92
CA ASP A 166 13.20 4.36 -26.73
C ASP A 166 12.39 3.29 -25.99
N MET A 167 13.08 2.35 -25.36
CA MET A 167 12.43 1.28 -24.61
C MET A 167 11.71 1.78 -23.35
N LEU A 168 12.23 2.81 -22.71
CA LEU A 168 11.57 3.42 -21.53
C LEU A 168 10.28 4.13 -21.91
N VAL A 169 10.22 4.80 -23.09
CA VAL A 169 8.98 5.38 -23.62
C VAL A 169 7.92 4.31 -23.83
N GLU A 170 8.28 3.23 -24.52
CA GLU A 170 7.35 2.12 -24.79
C GLU A 170 6.86 1.45 -23.51
N ILE A 171 7.73 1.29 -22.51
CA ILE A 171 7.36 0.76 -21.19
C ILE A 171 6.41 1.72 -20.46
N ALA A 172 6.62 3.04 -20.56
CA ALA A 172 5.74 4.04 -19.97
C ALA A 172 4.32 3.94 -20.54
N GLU A 173 4.20 3.91 -21.87
CA GLU A 173 2.91 3.72 -22.56
C GLU A 173 2.21 2.41 -22.18
N MET A 174 2.97 1.31 -22.07
CA MET A 174 2.43 0.01 -21.64
C MET A 174 1.92 0.03 -20.18
N THR A 175 2.50 0.84 -19.31
CA THR A 175 2.09 0.91 -17.91
C THR A 175 0.86 1.79 -17.70
N ASP A 176 0.52 2.66 -18.63
CA ASP A 176 -0.67 3.53 -18.59
C ASP A 176 -1.93 2.84 -19.13
N ALA A 177 -1.79 1.83 -19.98
CA ALA A 177 -2.89 1.04 -20.54
C ALA A 177 -3.42 0.02 -19.51
#